data_141a42ad1764c885c50fd439f145494e
#
_entry.id   141a42ad1764c885c50fd439f145494e
#
_cell.length_a   1.000
_cell.length_b   1.000
_cell.length_c   1.000
_cell.angle_alpha   90.00
_cell.angle_beta   90.00
_cell.angle_gamma   90.00
#
_symmetry.space_group_name_H-M   'P 1'
#
loop_
_entity.id
_entity.type
_entity.pdbx_description
1 polymer ?
#
loop_
_entity_poly.entity_id
_entity_poly.type
_entity_poly.pdbx_seq_one_letter_code
_entity_poly.pdbx_strand_id
1 'polypeptide(L)'
;KVITDKMPLNFRYIGFILSAFPEAKIIHLKRDARATCWSIYKHYFSSKGNGFSYDQNDLAAFYHLYTELMTFWHQQFPDKIYDLCYEDLTTNQEEETRQLLDYCNLDWDKNCLNFHTNKRAVKTASALQVRQKMYQGSSEAWRQYEDHLQPLINALKPVS
;
A
#
# COMPACT_ATOMS: atom_id res chain seq x y z
N LYS A 1 -20.09 -14.01 6.08
CA LYS A 1 -20.01 -12.76 5.29
C LYS A 1 -18.73 -12.02 5.68
N VAL A 2 -17.86 -11.77 4.71
CA VAL A 2 -16.61 -11.00 4.93
C VAL A 2 -16.89 -9.53 4.67
N ILE A 3 -16.33 -8.66 5.51
CA ILE A 3 -16.37 -7.21 5.36
C ILE A 3 -14.91 -6.74 5.19
N THR A 4 -14.68 -5.88 4.20
CA THR A 4 -13.36 -5.30 3.98
C THR A 4 -13.44 -3.78 4.10
N ASP A 5 -12.45 -3.20 4.76
CA ASP A 5 -12.20 -1.76 4.78
C ASP A 5 -10.83 -1.46 4.17
N LYS A 6 -10.74 -0.39 3.39
CA LYS A 6 -9.49 0.06 2.82
C LYS A 6 -9.39 1.59 2.89
N MET A 7 -8.60 2.08 3.83
CA MET A 7 -8.14 3.47 3.89
C MET A 7 -6.62 3.48 4.07
N PRO A 8 -5.86 4.18 3.23
CA PRO A 8 -4.39 4.19 3.31
C PRO A 8 -3.84 4.56 4.69
N LEU A 9 -4.53 5.42 5.44
CA LEU A 9 -4.09 5.85 6.77
C LEU A 9 -4.52 4.92 7.91
N ASN A 10 -5.15 3.78 7.65
CA ASN A 10 -5.54 2.80 8.68
C ASN A 10 -4.33 2.24 9.46
N PHE A 11 -3.13 2.27 8.88
CA PHE A 11 -1.92 1.88 9.58
C PHE A 11 -1.72 2.64 10.90
N ARG A 12 -2.26 3.85 11.04
CA ARG A 12 -2.21 4.66 12.27
C ARG A 12 -3.08 4.10 13.39
N TYR A 13 -4.03 3.24 13.08
CA TYR A 13 -5.08 2.78 13.97
C TYR A 13 -5.10 1.26 14.17
N ILE A 14 -4.05 0.53 13.77
CA ILE A 14 -3.98 -0.94 13.86
C ILE A 14 -4.25 -1.42 15.29
N GLY A 15 -3.68 -0.76 16.30
CA GLY A 15 -3.91 -1.11 17.70
C GLY A 15 -5.39 -0.98 18.10
N PHE A 16 -6.07 0.10 17.70
CA PHE A 16 -7.51 0.27 17.95
C PHE A 16 -8.35 -0.74 17.18
N ILE A 17 -7.99 -1.01 15.92
CA ILE A 17 -8.69 -2.00 15.09
C ILE A 17 -8.62 -3.38 15.74
N LEU A 18 -7.43 -3.84 16.13
CA LEU A 18 -7.24 -5.14 16.74
C LEU A 18 -7.83 -5.23 18.16
N SER A 19 -7.88 -4.11 18.91
CA SER A 19 -8.57 -4.06 20.21
C SER A 19 -10.08 -4.19 20.07
N ALA A 20 -10.67 -3.57 19.05
CA ALA A 20 -12.10 -3.63 18.78
C ALA A 20 -12.52 -4.92 18.06
N PHE A 21 -11.64 -5.45 17.21
CA PHE A 21 -11.87 -6.63 16.39
C PHE A 21 -10.65 -7.56 16.45
N PRO A 22 -10.48 -8.37 17.51
CA PRO A 22 -9.30 -9.22 17.70
C PRO A 22 -9.07 -10.23 16.57
N GLU A 23 -10.13 -10.62 15.86
CA GLU A 23 -10.09 -11.55 14.72
C GLU A 23 -9.88 -10.84 13.36
N ALA A 24 -9.72 -9.52 13.35
CA ALA A 24 -9.46 -8.81 12.11
C ALA A 24 -8.13 -9.26 11.49
N LYS A 25 -8.12 -9.46 10.18
CA LYS A 25 -6.92 -9.72 9.39
C LYS A 25 -6.41 -8.39 8.84
N ILE A 26 -5.18 -8.05 9.17
CA ILE A 26 -4.54 -6.82 8.68
C ILE A 26 -3.66 -7.19 7.49
N ILE A 27 -3.93 -6.57 6.34
CA ILE A 27 -3.13 -6.72 5.13
C ILE A 27 -2.39 -5.41 4.91
N HIS A 28 -1.09 -5.46 4.94
CA HIS A 28 -0.21 -4.33 4.73
C HIS A 28 0.44 -4.43 3.35
N LEU A 29 -0.08 -3.67 2.38
CA LEU A 29 0.47 -3.64 1.03
C LEU A 29 1.71 -2.74 0.99
N LYS A 30 2.88 -3.35 0.88
CA LYS A 30 4.18 -2.68 0.75
C LYS A 30 4.53 -2.45 -0.71
N ARG A 31 5.24 -1.36 -0.97
CA ARG A 31 5.76 -1.02 -2.28
C ARG A 31 7.07 -0.25 -2.13
N ASP A 32 7.93 -0.25 -3.17
CA ASP A 32 9.14 0.60 -3.20
C ASP A 32 8.85 2.01 -2.67
N ALA A 33 9.70 2.49 -1.77
CA ALA A 33 9.53 3.76 -1.09
C ALA A 33 9.47 4.95 -2.07
N ARG A 34 10.36 4.96 -3.07
CA ARG A 34 10.45 6.02 -4.09
C ARG A 34 9.21 6.01 -4.98
N ALA A 35 8.78 4.80 -5.38
CA ALA A 35 7.57 4.63 -6.17
C ALA A 35 6.31 5.08 -5.42
N THR A 36 6.22 4.75 -4.12
CA THR A 36 5.12 5.16 -3.25
C THR A 36 5.10 6.68 -3.09
N CYS A 37 6.23 7.27 -2.69
CA CYS A 37 6.33 8.71 -2.48
C CYS A 37 6.13 9.49 -3.78
N TRP A 38 6.72 9.05 -4.89
CA TRP A 38 6.46 9.65 -6.20
C TRP A 38 4.97 9.61 -6.58
N SER A 39 4.31 8.49 -6.34
CA SER A 39 2.88 8.36 -6.64
C SER A 39 2.03 9.32 -5.82
N ILE A 40 2.42 9.59 -4.57
CA ILE A 40 1.76 10.57 -3.70
C ILE A 40 2.07 11.99 -4.16
N TYR A 41 3.35 12.32 -4.39
CA TYR A 41 3.83 13.66 -4.73
C TYR A 41 3.20 14.22 -6.02
N LYS A 42 3.07 13.39 -7.05
CA LYS A 42 2.47 13.81 -8.33
C LYS A 42 0.94 13.96 -8.29
N HIS A 43 0.29 13.57 -7.18
CA HIS A 43 -1.17 13.57 -7.08
C HIS A 43 -1.68 14.80 -6.32
N TYR A 44 -2.66 15.50 -6.91
CA TYR A 44 -3.36 16.56 -6.21
C TYR A 44 -4.46 15.99 -5.31
N PHE A 45 -4.38 16.25 -4.02
CA PHE A 45 -5.38 15.85 -3.04
C PHE A 45 -6.31 17.03 -2.74
N SER A 46 -7.58 16.90 -3.11
CA SER A 46 -8.60 17.91 -2.80
C SER A 46 -9.02 17.94 -1.32
N SER A 47 -8.73 16.87 -0.57
CA SER A 47 -9.05 16.76 0.86
C SER A 47 -7.96 17.41 1.73
N LYS A 48 -8.38 17.98 2.87
CA LYS A 48 -7.44 18.50 3.90
C LYS A 48 -6.67 17.35 4.57
N GLY A 49 -5.49 17.66 5.12
CA GLY A 49 -4.69 16.73 5.93
C GLY A 49 -3.57 16.03 5.15
N ASN A 50 -3.40 16.32 3.85
CA ASN A 50 -2.34 15.76 3.02
C ASN A 50 -1.23 16.77 2.69
N GLY A 51 -1.01 17.78 3.55
CA GLY A 51 0.00 18.84 3.32
C GLY A 51 1.41 18.28 3.10
N PHE A 52 1.76 17.21 3.79
CA PHE A 52 3.04 16.51 3.64
C PHE A 52 3.31 16.02 2.21
N SER A 53 2.29 15.83 1.38
CA SER A 53 2.43 15.31 0.02
C SER A 53 2.97 16.34 -0.99
N TYR A 54 3.07 17.61 -0.63
CA TYR A 54 3.46 18.70 -1.53
C TYR A 54 4.91 19.19 -1.35
N ASP A 55 5.62 18.64 -0.37
CA ASP A 55 7.06 18.84 -0.17
C ASP A 55 7.78 17.49 -0.13
N GLN A 56 8.94 17.39 -0.77
CA GLN A 56 9.68 16.14 -0.90
C GLN A 56 10.28 15.67 0.44
N ASN A 57 10.74 16.58 1.28
CA ASN A 57 11.33 16.25 2.58
C ASN A 57 10.23 15.88 3.59
N ASP A 58 9.12 16.65 3.61
CA ASP A 58 7.98 16.34 4.47
C ASP A 58 7.39 14.96 4.13
N LEU A 59 7.33 14.64 2.84
CA LEU A 59 6.85 13.35 2.36
C LEU A 59 7.78 12.20 2.80
N ALA A 60 9.10 12.39 2.70
CA ALA A 60 10.07 11.42 3.18
C ALA A 60 9.98 11.24 4.71
N ALA A 61 9.85 12.35 5.46
CA ALA A 61 9.67 12.31 6.91
C ALA A 61 8.40 11.54 7.29
N PHE A 62 7.29 11.79 6.58
CA PHE A 62 6.04 11.05 6.80
C PHE A 62 6.19 9.55 6.48
N TYR A 63 6.97 9.21 5.44
CA TYR A 63 7.25 7.82 5.09
C TYR A 63 8.08 7.12 6.18
N HIS A 64 9.06 7.80 6.77
CA HIS A 64 9.83 7.25 7.92
C HIS A 64 8.93 7.01 9.14
N LEU A 65 8.08 7.98 9.51
CA LEU A 65 7.10 7.78 10.59
C LEU A 65 6.17 6.58 10.33
N TYR A 66 5.76 6.39 9.08
CA TYR A 66 4.98 5.22 8.70
C TYR A 66 5.76 3.92 8.91
N THR A 67 7.01 3.84 8.46
CA THR A 67 7.82 2.61 8.59
C THR A 67 8.15 2.30 10.05
N GLU A 68 8.45 3.31 10.86
CA GLU A 68 8.66 3.15 12.31
C GLU A 68 7.40 2.62 12.99
N LEU A 69 6.24 3.20 12.69
CA LEU A 69 4.98 2.77 13.27
C LEU A 69 4.59 1.35 12.83
N MET A 70 4.85 0.98 11.56
CA MET A 70 4.61 -0.41 11.12
C MET A 70 5.55 -1.39 11.82
N THR A 71 6.81 -1.03 12.02
CA THR A 71 7.76 -1.84 12.82
C THR A 71 7.25 -2.04 14.24
N PHE A 72 6.77 -0.98 14.88
CA PHE A 72 6.15 -1.06 16.20
C PHE A 72 4.93 -2.01 16.20
N TRP A 73 4.03 -1.90 15.20
CA TRP A 73 2.87 -2.78 15.15
C TRP A 73 3.22 -4.25 14.95
N HIS A 74 4.22 -4.57 14.13
CA HIS A 74 4.71 -5.95 13.98
C HIS A 74 5.26 -6.51 15.30
N GLN A 75 5.92 -5.67 16.11
CA GLN A 75 6.41 -6.09 17.44
C GLN A 75 5.28 -6.30 18.45
N GLN A 76 4.26 -5.42 18.43
CA GLN A 76 3.14 -5.50 19.36
C GLN A 76 2.12 -6.60 19.01
N PHE A 77 1.97 -6.90 17.72
CA PHE A 77 0.99 -7.85 17.22
C PHE A 77 1.65 -8.84 16.25
N PRO A 78 2.54 -9.72 16.75
CA PRO A 78 3.17 -10.73 15.93
C PRO A 78 2.11 -11.59 15.24
N ASP A 79 2.32 -11.95 13.98
CA ASP A 79 1.45 -12.78 13.14
C ASP A 79 0.05 -12.22 12.83
N LYS A 80 -0.27 -10.98 13.26
CA LYS A 80 -1.56 -10.33 12.97
C LYS A 80 -1.55 -9.44 11.73
N ILE A 81 -0.37 -9.18 11.16
CA ILE A 81 -0.19 -8.30 10.01
C ILE A 81 0.50 -9.10 8.91
N TYR A 82 -0.16 -9.22 7.76
CA TYR A 82 0.38 -9.85 6.56
C TYR A 82 0.97 -8.79 5.64
N ASP A 83 2.28 -8.85 5.43
CA ASP A 83 2.97 -7.99 4.46
C ASP A 83 2.84 -8.57 3.05
N LEU A 84 2.16 -7.85 2.17
CA LEU A 84 2.05 -8.17 0.76
C LEU A 84 2.93 -7.21 -0.04
N CYS A 85 3.96 -7.71 -0.70
CA CYS A 85 4.81 -6.90 -1.57
C CYS A 85 4.12 -6.66 -2.92
N TYR A 86 3.97 -5.40 -3.31
CA TYR A 86 3.32 -5.04 -4.58
C TYR A 86 4.11 -5.55 -5.79
N GLU A 87 5.42 -5.49 -5.74
CA GLU A 87 6.31 -5.93 -6.82
C GLU A 87 6.18 -7.45 -7.02
N ASP A 88 6.17 -8.22 -5.93
CA ASP A 88 5.98 -9.67 -5.97
C ASP A 88 4.58 -10.02 -6.50
N LEU A 89 3.55 -9.34 -5.99
CA LEU A 89 2.18 -9.50 -6.46
C LEU A 89 2.04 -9.24 -7.96
N THR A 90 2.73 -8.23 -8.51
CA THR A 90 2.65 -7.92 -9.95
C THR A 90 3.44 -8.90 -10.81
N THR A 91 4.42 -9.58 -10.23
CA THR A 91 5.27 -10.57 -10.93
C THR A 91 4.70 -11.97 -10.84
N ASN A 92 4.20 -12.36 -9.66
CA ASN A 92 3.73 -13.69 -9.31
C ASN A 92 2.27 -13.66 -8.82
N GLN A 93 1.37 -13.02 -9.59
CA GLN A 93 0.00 -12.70 -9.16
C GLN A 93 -0.74 -13.88 -8.54
N GLU A 94 -0.69 -15.06 -9.15
CA GLU A 94 -1.44 -16.22 -8.64
C GLU A 94 -0.88 -16.70 -7.31
N GLU A 95 0.43 -16.85 -7.19
CA GLU A 95 1.10 -17.32 -5.98
C GLU A 95 0.80 -16.39 -4.80
N GLU A 96 1.06 -15.10 -4.97
CA GLU A 96 0.83 -14.08 -3.95
C GLU A 96 -0.65 -13.97 -3.55
N THR A 97 -1.56 -14.12 -4.53
CA THR A 97 -3.00 -14.11 -4.23
C THR A 97 -3.42 -15.35 -3.44
N ARG A 98 -2.84 -16.52 -3.72
CA ARG A 98 -3.11 -17.74 -2.94
C ARG A 98 -2.66 -17.60 -1.50
N GLN A 99 -1.45 -17.12 -1.28
CA GLN A 99 -0.91 -16.89 0.07
C GLN A 99 -1.75 -15.87 0.85
N LEU A 100 -2.17 -14.78 0.20
CA LEU A 100 -3.05 -13.78 0.78
C LEU A 100 -4.41 -14.36 1.19
N LEU A 101 -5.03 -15.18 0.35
CA LEU A 101 -6.32 -15.81 0.66
C LEU A 101 -6.18 -16.83 1.80
N ASP A 102 -5.09 -17.60 1.82
CA ASP A 102 -4.78 -18.53 2.92
C ASP A 102 -4.66 -17.78 4.25
N TYR A 103 -3.88 -16.70 4.30
CA TYR A 103 -3.82 -15.83 5.48
C TYR A 103 -5.19 -15.33 5.91
N CYS A 104 -6.06 -15.00 4.96
CA CYS A 104 -7.43 -14.54 5.23
C CYS A 104 -8.41 -15.66 5.60
N ASN A 105 -7.99 -16.94 5.58
CA ASN A 105 -8.84 -18.12 5.73
C ASN A 105 -9.98 -18.14 4.69
N LEU A 106 -9.66 -17.81 3.44
CA LEU A 106 -10.59 -17.78 2.32
C LEU A 106 -10.19 -18.81 1.27
N ASP A 107 -11.20 -19.48 0.71
CA ASP A 107 -10.98 -20.43 -0.38
C ASP A 107 -10.46 -19.72 -1.63
N TRP A 108 -9.63 -20.46 -2.38
CA TRP A 108 -9.13 -19.99 -3.67
C TRP A 108 -10.26 -19.85 -4.69
N ASP A 109 -10.32 -18.70 -5.35
CA ASP A 109 -11.16 -18.46 -6.52
C ASP A 109 -10.32 -17.82 -7.64
N LYS A 110 -10.26 -18.50 -8.81
CA LYS A 110 -9.51 -17.98 -9.97
C LYS A 110 -10.01 -16.62 -10.48
N ASN A 111 -11.23 -16.21 -10.14
CA ASN A 111 -11.74 -14.89 -10.47
C ASN A 111 -10.98 -13.77 -9.77
N CYS A 112 -10.22 -14.06 -8.71
CA CYS A 112 -9.33 -13.10 -8.07
C CYS A 112 -8.25 -12.59 -9.03
N LEU A 113 -7.83 -13.40 -10.01
CA LEU A 113 -6.87 -12.99 -11.05
C LEU A 113 -7.50 -12.07 -12.12
N ASN A 114 -8.83 -12.09 -12.22
CA ASN A 114 -9.60 -11.34 -13.22
C ASN A 114 -10.34 -10.14 -12.62
N PHE A 115 -9.80 -9.54 -11.56
CA PHE A 115 -10.42 -8.42 -10.84
C PHE A 115 -10.82 -7.25 -11.77
N HIS A 116 -10.09 -7.04 -12.87
CA HIS A 116 -10.33 -5.98 -13.86
C HIS A 116 -11.65 -6.15 -14.61
N THR A 117 -12.22 -7.35 -14.65
CA THR A 117 -13.53 -7.63 -15.27
C THR A 117 -14.70 -7.30 -14.34
N ASN A 118 -14.44 -7.05 -13.06
CA ASN A 118 -15.48 -6.75 -12.08
C ASN A 118 -16.16 -5.41 -12.41
N LYS A 119 -17.49 -5.42 -12.49
CA LYS A 119 -18.32 -4.25 -12.84
C LYS A 119 -18.71 -3.38 -11.66
N ARG A 120 -18.32 -3.73 -10.43
CA ARG A 120 -18.64 -2.95 -9.22
C ARG A 120 -18.08 -1.52 -9.36
N ALA A 121 -18.90 -0.52 -9.05
CA ALA A 121 -18.49 0.88 -9.10
C ALA A 121 -17.31 1.14 -8.13
N VAL A 122 -16.26 1.78 -8.63
CA VAL A 122 -15.10 2.22 -7.88
C VAL A 122 -15.05 3.75 -7.90
N LYS A 123 -15.13 4.36 -6.71
CA LYS A 123 -15.15 5.82 -6.53
C LYS A 123 -13.83 6.33 -5.94
N THR A 124 -12.70 5.90 -6.48
CA THR A 124 -11.37 6.30 -6.00
C THR A 124 -10.53 6.88 -7.13
N ALA A 125 -9.44 7.58 -6.79
CA ALA A 125 -8.48 8.10 -7.78
C ALA A 125 -7.93 7.02 -8.73
N SER A 126 -7.91 5.75 -8.29
CA SER A 126 -7.45 4.61 -9.08
C SER A 126 -8.55 3.92 -9.89
N ALA A 127 -9.72 4.53 -10.06
CA ALA A 127 -10.88 3.91 -10.74
C ALA A 127 -10.58 3.40 -12.16
N LEU A 128 -9.71 4.08 -12.90
CA LEU A 128 -9.28 3.65 -14.23
C LEU A 128 -8.27 2.48 -14.16
N GLN A 129 -7.37 2.50 -13.19
CA GLN A 129 -6.33 1.48 -13.05
C GLN A 129 -6.89 0.11 -12.68
N VAL A 130 -7.90 0.04 -11.81
CA VAL A 130 -8.53 -1.23 -11.42
C VAL A 130 -9.32 -1.90 -12.54
N ARG A 131 -9.51 -1.24 -13.68
CA ARG A 131 -10.14 -1.79 -14.90
C ARG A 131 -9.11 -2.36 -15.89
N GLN A 132 -7.84 -2.22 -15.59
CA GLN A 132 -6.77 -2.77 -16.41
C GLN A 132 -6.24 -4.06 -15.76
N LYS A 133 -5.71 -4.96 -16.59
CA LYS A 133 -4.96 -6.10 -16.07
C LYS A 133 -3.79 -5.60 -15.25
N MET A 134 -3.39 -6.39 -14.27
CA MET A 134 -2.17 -6.10 -13.52
C MET A 134 -0.99 -5.98 -14.49
N TYR A 135 -0.17 -4.97 -14.30
CA TYR A 135 1.00 -4.70 -15.14
C TYR A 135 2.22 -4.42 -14.26
N GLN A 136 3.39 -4.78 -14.78
CA GLN A 136 4.67 -4.53 -14.14
C GLN A 136 5.23 -3.15 -14.50
N GLY A 137 6.27 -2.72 -13.79
CA GLY A 137 7.02 -1.50 -14.11
C GLY A 137 6.48 -0.21 -13.49
N SER A 138 5.31 -0.22 -12.84
CA SER A 138 4.80 0.99 -12.18
C SER A 138 5.67 1.44 -11.01
N SER A 139 6.46 0.54 -10.40
CA SER A 139 7.41 0.86 -9.34
C SER A 139 8.71 1.51 -9.85
N GLU A 140 8.93 1.51 -11.16
CA GLU A 140 10.09 2.16 -11.79
C GLU A 140 9.75 3.52 -12.43
N ALA A 141 8.47 3.91 -12.45
CA ALA A 141 8.02 5.12 -13.15
C ALA A 141 8.64 6.42 -12.59
N TRP A 142 9.07 6.45 -11.33
CA TRP A 142 9.75 7.58 -10.72
C TRP A 142 11.12 7.87 -11.37
N ARG A 143 11.78 6.87 -12.00
CA ARG A 143 13.11 7.02 -12.63
C ARG A 143 13.11 8.05 -13.75
N GLN A 144 11.99 8.24 -14.44
CA GLN A 144 11.85 9.26 -15.50
C GLN A 144 11.98 10.69 -14.93
N TYR A 145 11.86 10.85 -13.62
CA TYR A 145 11.90 12.12 -12.91
C TYR A 145 13.00 12.16 -11.85
N GLU A 146 13.94 11.20 -11.90
CA GLU A 146 14.98 11.00 -10.88
C GLU A 146 15.76 12.27 -10.57
N ASP A 147 16.16 13.04 -11.61
CA ASP A 147 16.90 14.29 -11.44
C ASP A 147 16.11 15.35 -10.63
N HIS A 148 14.79 15.33 -10.72
CA HIS A 148 13.90 16.23 -9.99
C HIS A 148 13.49 15.72 -8.60
N LEU A 149 13.78 14.46 -8.30
CA LEU A 149 13.42 13.79 -7.06
C LEU A 149 14.61 13.58 -6.11
N GLN A 150 15.76 14.20 -6.39
CA GLN A 150 16.96 14.03 -5.57
C GLN A 150 16.76 14.39 -4.08
N PRO A 151 16.04 15.45 -3.70
CA PRO A 151 15.74 15.73 -2.28
C PRO A 151 14.98 14.56 -1.64
N LEU A 152 13.94 14.04 -2.28
CA LEU A 152 13.15 12.91 -1.80
C LEU A 152 14.01 11.63 -1.69
N ILE A 153 14.75 11.30 -2.73
CA ILE A 153 15.58 10.08 -2.79
C ILE A 153 16.64 10.10 -1.68
N ASN A 154 17.27 11.26 -1.45
CA ASN A 154 18.28 11.41 -0.40
C ASN A 154 17.64 11.34 0.99
N ALA A 155 16.48 11.97 1.19
CA ALA A 155 15.78 11.96 2.46
C ALA A 155 15.18 10.57 2.82
N LEU A 156 14.89 9.72 1.82
CA LEU A 156 14.43 8.34 2.03
C LEU A 156 15.53 7.34 2.41
N LYS A 157 16.81 7.73 2.32
CA LYS A 157 17.91 6.87 2.77
C LYS A 157 17.81 6.68 4.29
N PRO A 158 18.15 5.49 4.81
CA PRO A 158 18.20 5.30 6.26
C PRO A 158 19.07 6.37 6.91
N VAL A 159 18.59 6.94 8.01
CA VAL A 159 19.44 7.79 8.86
C VAL A 159 20.45 6.86 9.51
N SER A 160 21.73 7.02 9.14
CA SER A 160 22.86 6.25 9.69
C SER A 160 23.09 6.58 11.17
#